data_1518a09c1592883e22c452d0603b32b8
#
_entry.id   1518a09c1592883e22c452d0603b32b8
#
_cell.length_a   1.000
_cell.length_b   1.000
_cell.length_c   1.000
_cell.angle_alpha   90.00
_cell.angle_beta   90.00
_cell.angle_gamma   90.00
#
_symmetry.space_group_name_H-M   'P 1'
#
loop_
_entity.id
_entity.type
_entity.pdbx_description
1 polymer ?
#
loop_
_entity_poly.entity_id
_entity_poly.type
_entity_poly.pdbx_seq_one_letter_code
_entity_poly.pdbx_strand_id
1 'polypeptide(L)'
;MYGKQFQAALKYGYRSGLEIKVKDYLVEHNVPIKYEALKIEWEDLMYRTYTPDFVLPNGIIIETKGRFTSDDRRKHKLIKKQHPKLDIRFVFESSRRKLSKGAKTTYSLWCERNKFMYADRVVPLEWLKEKGKDNHPDLITFPLKKIERK
;
A
#
# COMPACT_ATOMS: atom_id res chain seq x y z
N MET A 1 -10.22 -18.85 25.09
CA MET A 1 -9.60 -18.54 26.39
C MET A 1 -8.22 -19.19 26.44
N TYR A 2 -7.22 -18.42 26.67
CA TYR A 2 -5.84 -18.91 26.75
C TYR A 2 -5.61 -19.57 28.12
N GLY A 3 -5.05 -20.76 28.14
CA GLY A 3 -4.78 -21.49 29.38
C GLY A 3 -3.64 -20.91 30.22
N LYS A 4 -3.45 -21.44 31.41
CA LYS A 4 -2.40 -21.04 32.34
C LYS A 4 -0.99 -21.07 31.72
N GLN A 5 -0.73 -21.98 30.77
CA GLN A 5 0.55 -22.09 30.08
C GLN A 5 0.83 -20.89 29.19
N PHE A 6 -0.20 -20.37 28.50
CA PHE A 6 -0.05 -19.18 27.68
C PHE A 6 0.25 -17.95 28.52
N GLN A 7 -0.43 -17.80 29.67
CA GLN A 7 -0.17 -16.70 30.60
C GLN A 7 1.26 -16.77 31.18
N ALA A 8 1.74 -17.95 31.49
CA ALA A 8 3.11 -18.16 31.96
C ALA A 8 4.11 -17.84 30.85
N ALA A 9 3.79 -18.20 29.59
CA ALA A 9 4.61 -17.85 28.41
C ALA A 9 4.78 -16.35 28.28
N LEU A 10 3.71 -15.58 28.37
CA LEU A 10 3.76 -14.11 28.30
C LEU A 10 4.61 -13.53 29.42
N LYS A 11 4.53 -14.07 30.64
CA LYS A 11 5.30 -13.61 31.80
C LYS A 11 6.81 -13.77 31.59
N TYR A 12 7.25 -14.84 30.94
CA TYR A 12 8.67 -15.16 30.72
C TYR A 12 9.14 -14.78 29.31
N GLY A 13 8.34 -14.07 28.53
CA GLY A 13 8.69 -13.64 27.17
C GLY A 13 8.46 -14.69 26.09
N TYR A 14 7.87 -15.83 26.41
CA TYR A 14 7.51 -16.86 25.42
C TYR A 14 6.16 -16.56 24.79
N ARG A 15 6.01 -16.84 23.49
CA ARG A 15 4.78 -16.55 22.73
C ARG A 15 3.67 -17.56 22.92
N SER A 16 3.99 -18.79 23.33
CA SER A 16 3.00 -19.85 23.44
C SER A 16 3.36 -20.89 24.50
N GLY A 17 2.35 -21.67 24.93
CA GLY A 17 2.57 -22.80 25.82
C GLY A 17 3.42 -23.91 25.21
N LEU A 18 3.37 -24.08 23.88
CA LEU A 18 4.22 -25.03 23.16
C LEU A 18 5.70 -24.64 23.26
N GLU A 19 6.03 -23.35 23.13
CA GLU A 19 7.41 -22.88 23.29
C GLU A 19 7.97 -23.23 24.67
N ILE A 20 7.18 -23.10 25.75
CA ILE A 20 7.57 -23.50 27.10
C ILE A 20 7.83 -25.00 27.14
N LYS A 21 6.95 -25.81 26.59
CA LYS A 21 7.09 -27.28 26.58
C LYS A 21 8.37 -27.71 25.87
N VAL A 22 8.66 -27.09 24.72
CA VAL A 22 9.89 -27.37 23.95
C VAL A 22 11.11 -26.94 24.74
N LYS A 23 11.08 -25.75 25.35
CA LYS A 23 12.16 -25.25 26.20
C LYS A 23 12.43 -26.18 27.34
N ASP A 24 11.38 -26.64 28.09
CA ASP A 24 11.51 -27.55 29.21
C ASP A 24 12.10 -28.90 28.76
N TYR A 25 11.66 -29.44 27.64
CA TYR A 25 12.18 -30.68 27.08
C TYR A 25 13.69 -30.54 26.77
N LEU A 26 14.09 -29.44 26.15
CA LEU A 26 15.50 -29.19 25.80
C LEU A 26 16.36 -29.04 27.06
N VAL A 27 15.86 -28.35 28.09
CA VAL A 27 16.56 -28.21 29.38
C VAL A 27 16.70 -29.53 30.09
N GLU A 28 15.66 -30.36 30.11
CA GLU A 28 15.70 -31.72 30.72
C GLU A 28 16.74 -32.61 30.05
N HIS A 29 16.97 -32.41 28.74
CA HIS A 29 17.98 -33.18 27.99
C HIS A 29 19.35 -32.51 27.96
N ASN A 30 19.56 -31.51 28.81
CA ASN A 30 20.82 -30.78 28.93
C ASN A 30 21.30 -30.10 27.62
N VAL A 31 20.34 -29.65 26.80
CA VAL A 31 20.64 -28.93 25.57
C VAL A 31 20.73 -27.45 25.89
N PRO A 32 21.89 -26.80 25.63
CA PRO A 32 21.97 -25.32 25.75
C PRO A 32 21.05 -24.65 24.74
N ILE A 33 20.25 -23.70 25.22
CA ILE A 33 19.30 -22.96 24.34
C ILE A 33 19.45 -21.47 24.52
N LYS A 34 19.13 -20.76 23.44
CA LYS A 34 18.93 -19.31 23.46
C LYS A 34 17.55 -19.06 22.85
N TYR A 35 16.73 -18.26 23.53
CA TYR A 35 15.38 -17.94 23.05
C TYR A 35 15.39 -16.62 22.29
N GLU A 36 14.95 -16.64 21.04
CA GLU A 36 14.87 -15.47 20.16
C GLU A 36 16.16 -14.62 20.15
N ALA A 37 17.32 -15.27 20.24
CA ALA A 37 18.62 -14.60 20.32
C ALA A 37 19.17 -14.21 18.95
N LEU A 38 18.63 -14.79 17.88
CA LEU A 38 19.05 -14.52 16.51
C LEU A 38 17.98 -13.74 15.76
N LYS A 39 18.44 -12.79 14.96
CA LYS A 39 17.64 -12.15 13.92
C LYS A 39 18.32 -12.40 12.59
N ILE A 40 17.57 -12.91 11.63
CA ILE A 40 18.07 -13.22 10.30
C ILE A 40 17.42 -12.25 9.33
N GLU A 41 18.21 -11.41 8.70
CA GLU A 41 17.74 -10.53 7.62
C GLU A 41 17.52 -11.36 6.35
N TRP A 42 16.44 -11.06 5.65
CA TRP A 42 16.12 -11.69 4.39
C TRP A 42 15.44 -10.70 3.46
N GLU A 43 15.53 -10.94 2.18
CA GLU A 43 14.89 -10.11 1.17
C GLU A 43 13.66 -10.80 0.63
N ASP A 44 12.58 -10.05 0.53
CA ASP A 44 11.34 -10.51 -0.09
C ASP A 44 10.99 -9.57 -1.23
N LEU A 45 11.44 -9.92 -2.43
CA LEU A 45 11.18 -9.15 -3.62
C LEU A 45 9.89 -9.62 -4.27
N MET A 46 8.92 -8.72 -4.36
CA MET A 46 7.66 -8.97 -5.05
C MET A 46 7.49 -8.01 -6.22
N TYR A 47 7.12 -8.57 -7.38
CA TYR A 47 6.65 -7.78 -8.52
C TYR A 47 5.14 -7.64 -8.42
N ARG A 48 4.65 -6.40 -8.57
CA ARG A 48 3.23 -6.08 -8.45
C ARG A 48 2.74 -5.40 -9.72
N THR A 49 1.46 -5.54 -9.97
CA THR A 49 0.77 -4.87 -11.08
C THR A 49 -0.15 -3.81 -10.50
N TYR A 50 -0.09 -2.60 -11.07
CA TYR A 50 -1.02 -1.52 -10.76
C TYR A 50 -2.07 -1.43 -11.85
N THR A 51 -3.34 -1.50 -11.48
CA THR A 51 -4.47 -1.33 -12.39
C THR A 51 -5.15 0.00 -12.07
N PRO A 52 -5.01 1.02 -12.93
CA PRO A 52 -5.69 2.29 -12.72
C PRO A 52 -7.21 2.16 -12.80
N ASP A 53 -7.92 3.05 -12.09
CA ASP A 53 -9.38 3.07 -12.19
C ASP A 53 -9.85 3.47 -13.59
N PHE A 54 -9.28 4.54 -14.17
CA PHE A 54 -9.62 5.02 -15.50
C PHE A 54 -8.39 5.49 -16.25
N VAL A 55 -8.39 5.24 -17.56
CA VAL A 55 -7.42 5.85 -18.48
C VAL A 55 -8.22 6.65 -19.51
N LEU A 56 -7.99 7.96 -19.54
CA LEU A 56 -8.66 8.84 -20.48
C LEU A 56 -8.09 8.68 -21.90
N PRO A 57 -8.86 9.04 -22.94
CA PRO A 57 -8.37 8.93 -24.32
C PRO A 57 -7.08 9.72 -24.57
N ASN A 58 -6.83 10.79 -23.83
CA ASN A 58 -5.61 11.59 -23.93
C ASN A 58 -4.43 11.05 -23.10
N GLY A 59 -4.57 9.85 -22.52
CA GLY A 59 -3.51 9.18 -21.76
C GLY A 59 -3.41 9.55 -20.29
N ILE A 60 -4.25 10.47 -19.81
CA ILE A 60 -4.31 10.80 -18.39
C ILE A 60 -4.89 9.62 -17.61
N ILE A 61 -4.21 9.21 -16.54
CA ILE A 61 -4.64 8.14 -15.66
C ILE A 61 -5.35 8.76 -14.46
N ILE A 62 -6.57 8.31 -14.21
CA ILE A 62 -7.39 8.79 -13.10
C ILE A 62 -7.46 7.71 -12.03
N GLU A 63 -7.11 8.10 -10.83
CA GLU A 63 -7.24 7.27 -9.65
C GLU A 63 -8.20 7.92 -8.65
N THR A 64 -9.28 7.23 -8.34
CA THR A 64 -10.29 7.75 -7.40
C THR A 64 -10.03 7.23 -6.00
N LYS A 65 -10.11 8.10 -5.00
CA LYS A 65 -9.85 7.75 -3.60
C LYS A 65 -10.84 8.42 -2.65
N GLY A 66 -11.58 7.62 -1.91
CA GLY A 66 -12.31 8.09 -0.73
C GLY A 66 -11.36 8.24 0.44
N ARG A 67 -10.65 7.14 0.80
CA ARG A 67 -9.56 7.16 1.77
C ARG A 67 -8.24 7.02 1.04
N PHE A 68 -7.30 7.87 1.42
CA PHE A 68 -5.96 7.87 0.86
C PHE A 68 -4.97 7.39 1.93
N THR A 69 -4.83 6.08 2.02
CA THR A 69 -4.04 5.44 3.09
C THR A 69 -2.54 5.61 2.89
N SER A 70 -1.77 5.32 3.93
CA SER A 70 -0.30 5.33 3.83
C SER A 70 0.21 4.32 2.80
N ASP A 71 -0.45 3.17 2.67
CA ASP A 71 -0.11 2.19 1.64
C ASP A 71 -0.38 2.72 0.23
N ASP A 72 -1.51 3.40 0.02
CA ASP A 72 -1.81 4.08 -1.25
C ASP A 72 -0.75 5.11 -1.60
N ARG A 73 -0.37 5.94 -0.65
CA ARG A 73 0.63 6.99 -0.86
C ARG A 73 2.00 6.42 -1.18
N ARG A 74 2.42 5.39 -0.45
CA ARG A 74 3.67 4.69 -0.71
C ARG A 74 3.68 4.06 -2.11
N LYS A 75 2.61 3.36 -2.46
CA LYS A 75 2.42 2.73 -3.78
C LYS A 75 2.60 3.75 -4.90
N HIS A 76 1.89 4.87 -4.84
CA HIS A 76 1.95 5.88 -5.91
C HIS A 76 3.27 6.62 -5.98
N LYS A 77 3.95 6.82 -4.86
CA LYS A 77 5.32 7.35 -4.87
C LYS A 77 6.29 6.40 -5.60
N LEU A 78 6.18 5.10 -5.32
CA LEU A 78 7.01 4.08 -5.98
C LEU A 78 6.71 3.98 -7.47
N ILE A 79 5.43 3.99 -7.86
CA ILE A 79 5.01 3.96 -9.26
C ILE A 79 5.56 5.18 -9.99
N LYS A 80 5.43 6.36 -9.42
CA LYS A 80 5.95 7.60 -10.02
C LYS A 80 7.46 7.56 -10.20
N LYS A 81 8.18 7.02 -9.24
CA LYS A 81 9.63 6.86 -9.30
C LYS A 81 10.06 5.91 -10.41
N GLN A 82 9.33 4.81 -10.58
CA GLN A 82 9.64 3.76 -11.56
C GLN A 82 9.12 4.11 -12.96
N HIS A 83 8.04 4.86 -13.05
CA HIS A 83 7.36 5.24 -14.30
C HIS A 83 7.08 6.76 -14.33
N PRO A 84 8.13 7.60 -14.39
CA PRO A 84 7.97 9.04 -14.23
C PRO A 84 7.19 9.71 -15.37
N LYS A 85 7.02 9.04 -16.50
CA LYS A 85 6.26 9.57 -17.65
C LYS A 85 4.76 9.36 -17.53
N LEU A 86 4.29 8.49 -16.62
CA LEU A 86 2.87 8.30 -16.41
C LEU A 86 2.26 9.54 -15.77
N ASP A 87 1.14 9.99 -16.33
CA ASP A 87 0.38 11.12 -15.80
C ASP A 87 -0.77 10.60 -14.95
N ILE A 88 -0.50 10.32 -13.69
CA ILE A 88 -1.48 9.83 -12.72
C ILE A 88 -2.02 11.02 -11.94
N ARG A 89 -3.33 11.20 -11.94
CA ARG A 89 -4.02 12.25 -11.21
C ARG A 89 -5.09 11.66 -10.31
N PHE A 90 -5.27 12.26 -9.15
CA PHE A 90 -6.23 11.79 -8.16
C PHE A 90 -7.54 12.58 -8.23
N VAL A 91 -8.63 11.85 -8.05
CA VAL A 91 -9.94 12.47 -7.78
C VAL A 91 -10.38 11.96 -6.41
N PHE A 92 -10.41 12.86 -5.44
CA PHE A 92 -10.78 12.57 -4.07
C PHE A 92 -12.26 12.88 -3.81
N GLU A 93 -12.83 12.21 -2.83
CA GLU A 93 -14.09 12.66 -2.25
C GLU A 93 -13.90 14.03 -1.58
N SER A 94 -12.82 14.18 -0.81
CA SER A 94 -12.42 15.46 -0.24
C SER A 94 -10.91 15.53 -0.07
N SER A 95 -10.27 16.38 -0.83
CA SER A 95 -8.82 16.61 -0.75
C SER A 95 -8.40 17.36 0.51
N ARG A 96 -9.34 17.95 1.23
CA ARG A 96 -9.11 18.66 2.49
C ARG A 96 -8.92 17.72 3.67
N ARG A 97 -9.19 16.44 3.52
CA ARG A 97 -8.96 15.45 4.57
C ARG A 97 -7.50 15.37 4.95
N LYS A 98 -7.26 15.24 6.24
CA LYS A 98 -5.91 15.02 6.77
C LYS A 98 -5.46 13.59 6.54
N LEU A 99 -4.16 13.39 6.40
CA LEU A 99 -3.58 12.06 6.16
C LEU A 99 -3.91 11.07 7.27
N SER A 100 -3.96 11.55 8.50
CA SER A 100 -4.31 10.77 9.67
C SER A 100 -4.84 11.68 10.77
N LYS A 101 -5.41 11.09 11.81
CA LYS A 101 -5.84 11.85 12.99
C LYS A 101 -4.65 12.58 13.61
N GLY A 102 -4.76 13.88 13.78
CA GLY A 102 -3.70 14.73 14.33
C GLY A 102 -2.65 15.19 13.33
N ALA A 103 -2.68 14.70 12.08
CA ALA A 103 -1.77 15.18 11.05
C ALA A 103 -2.13 16.60 10.61
N LYS A 104 -1.11 17.38 10.25
CA LYS A 104 -1.30 18.72 9.65
C LYS A 104 -1.42 18.66 8.13
N THR A 105 -0.85 17.63 7.51
CA THR A 105 -0.85 17.46 6.06
C THR A 105 -2.17 16.89 5.58
N THR A 106 -2.77 17.55 4.60
CA THR A 106 -3.98 17.10 3.92
C THR A 106 -3.63 16.27 2.69
N TYR A 107 -4.63 15.62 2.08
CA TYR A 107 -4.47 14.90 0.81
C TYR A 107 -3.97 15.85 -0.29
N SER A 108 -4.57 17.04 -0.37
CA SER A 108 -4.15 18.07 -1.36
C SER A 108 -2.69 18.48 -1.17
N LEU A 109 -2.28 18.75 0.06
CA LEU A 109 -0.91 19.16 0.36
C LEU A 109 0.09 18.05 0.04
N TRP A 110 -0.26 16.81 0.34
CA TRP A 110 0.55 15.66 -0.02
C TRP A 110 0.72 15.54 -1.55
N CYS A 111 -0.36 15.71 -2.30
CA CYS A 111 -0.31 15.70 -3.76
C CYS A 111 0.59 16.81 -4.31
N GLU A 112 0.44 18.02 -3.79
CA GLU A 112 1.28 19.16 -4.20
C GLU A 112 2.76 18.89 -3.93
N ARG A 113 3.09 18.39 -2.75
CA ARG A 113 4.47 18.06 -2.36
C ARG A 113 5.07 16.94 -3.19
N ASN A 114 4.25 15.98 -3.62
CA ASN A 114 4.68 14.84 -4.41
C ASN A 114 4.40 15.00 -5.90
N LYS A 115 4.00 16.19 -6.32
CA LYS A 115 3.79 16.57 -7.73
C LYS A 115 2.71 15.75 -8.45
N PHE A 116 1.63 15.46 -7.74
CA PHE A 116 0.43 14.88 -8.32
C PHE A 116 -0.65 15.95 -8.47
N MET A 117 -1.29 15.99 -9.62
CA MET A 117 -2.51 16.77 -9.78
C MET A 117 -3.68 16.06 -9.13
N TYR A 118 -4.64 16.83 -8.65
CA TYR A 118 -5.83 16.30 -8.00
C TYR A 118 -7.04 17.19 -8.24
N ALA A 119 -8.21 16.61 -8.02
CA ALA A 119 -9.48 17.30 -8.04
C ALA A 119 -10.42 16.62 -7.02
N ASP A 120 -11.52 17.28 -6.73
CA ASP A 120 -12.54 16.75 -5.84
C ASP A 120 -13.79 16.33 -6.62
N ARG A 121 -14.24 15.11 -6.39
CA ARG A 121 -15.52 14.51 -6.82
C ARG A 121 -15.73 14.34 -8.31
N VAL A 122 -15.18 15.17 -9.14
CA VAL A 122 -15.32 15.08 -10.60
C VAL A 122 -13.98 15.27 -11.30
N VAL A 123 -13.86 14.71 -12.52
CA VAL A 123 -12.75 15.01 -13.39
C VAL A 123 -12.98 16.39 -13.98
N PRO A 124 -12.06 17.36 -13.79
CA PRO A 124 -12.21 18.69 -14.38
C PRO A 124 -12.30 18.64 -15.90
N LEU A 125 -13.14 19.46 -16.48
CA LEU A 125 -13.29 19.55 -17.93
C LEU A 125 -11.97 19.89 -18.63
N GLU A 126 -11.12 20.70 -17.98
CA GLU A 126 -9.81 21.06 -18.50
C GLU A 126 -8.93 19.85 -18.75
N TRP A 127 -9.02 18.82 -17.87
CA TRP A 127 -8.26 17.59 -18.06
C TRP A 127 -8.71 16.80 -19.28
N LEU A 128 -10.00 16.83 -19.57
CA LEU A 128 -10.58 16.14 -20.73
C LEU A 128 -10.17 16.82 -22.06
N LYS A 129 -9.88 18.11 -22.00
CA LYS A 129 -9.49 18.92 -23.18
C LYS A 129 -7.99 18.97 -23.39
N GLU A 130 -7.19 18.42 -22.48
CA GLU A 130 -5.74 18.40 -22.66
C GLU A 130 -5.37 17.57 -23.88
N LYS A 131 -4.31 18.01 -24.55
CA LYS A 131 -3.79 17.33 -25.74
C LYS A 131 -3.38 15.90 -25.39
N GLY A 132 -3.69 14.97 -26.28
CA GLY A 132 -3.35 13.57 -26.09
C GLY A 132 -1.85 13.34 -25.94
N LYS A 133 -1.52 12.40 -25.09
CA LYS A 133 -0.16 11.89 -24.89
C LYS A 133 -0.05 10.52 -25.54
N ASP A 134 1.13 10.21 -26.05
CA ASP A 134 1.39 8.90 -26.61
C ASP A 134 1.20 7.80 -25.55
N ASN A 135 0.72 6.65 -25.99
CA ASN A 135 0.61 5.49 -25.11
C ASN A 135 1.98 5.19 -24.51
N HIS A 136 2.01 5.07 -23.19
CA HIS A 136 3.24 4.83 -22.49
C HIS A 136 3.70 3.37 -22.72
N PRO A 137 4.98 3.15 -23.06
CA PRO A 137 5.47 1.81 -23.36
C PRO A 137 5.38 0.83 -22.19
N ASP A 138 5.29 1.34 -20.96
CA ASP A 138 5.15 0.52 -19.76
C ASP A 138 3.70 0.14 -19.45
N LEU A 139 2.73 0.63 -20.24
CA LEU A 139 1.34 0.23 -20.08
C LEU A 139 1.13 -1.16 -20.68
N ILE A 140 0.76 -2.10 -19.83
CA ILE A 140 0.29 -3.40 -20.26
C ILE A 140 -1.17 -3.23 -20.67
N THR A 141 -1.43 -3.28 -21.97
CA THR A 141 -2.80 -3.19 -22.47
C THR A 141 -3.48 -4.55 -22.39
N PHE A 142 -4.54 -4.62 -21.62
CA PHE A 142 -5.44 -5.77 -21.66
C PHE A 142 -6.52 -5.52 -22.70
N PRO A 143 -7.07 -6.60 -23.32
CA PRO A 143 -8.22 -6.43 -24.20
C PRO A 143 -9.34 -5.73 -23.43
N LEU A 144 -9.96 -4.74 -24.07
CA LEU A 144 -11.10 -4.04 -23.49
C LEU A 144 -12.19 -5.07 -23.14
N LYS A 145 -12.50 -5.18 -21.87
CA LYS A 145 -13.68 -5.95 -21.47
C LYS A 145 -14.92 -5.19 -21.93
N LYS A 146 -15.79 -5.85 -22.67
CA LYS A 146 -17.10 -5.28 -22.97
C LYS A 146 -17.80 -5.01 -21.64
N ILE A 147 -18.19 -3.77 -21.43
CA ILE A 147 -19.05 -3.43 -20.29
C ILE A 147 -20.45 -3.94 -20.67
N GLU A 148 -20.86 -5.06 -20.06
CA GLU A 148 -22.23 -5.50 -20.18
C GLU A 148 -23.12 -4.53 -19.41
N ARG A 149 -23.92 -3.77 -20.15
CA ARG A 149 -24.98 -2.98 -19.55
C ARG A 149 -26.08 -3.94 -19.14
N LYS A 150 -26.26 -4.11 -17.87
CA LYS A 150 -27.45 -4.78 -17.34
C LYS A 150 -28.65 -3.87 -17.48
#